data_88b6e2359d42871232a1b3127d77af09
#
_entry.id   88b6e2359d42871232a1b3127d77af09
#
_cell.length_a   1.000
_cell.length_b   1.000
_cell.length_c   1.000
_cell.angle_alpha   90.00
_cell.angle_beta   90.00
_cell.angle_gamma   90.00
#
_symmetry.space_group_name_H-M   'P 1'
#
loop_
_entity.id
_entity.type
_entity.pdbx_description
1 polymer ?
#
loop_
_entity_poly.entity_id
_entity_poly.type
_entity_poly.pdbx_seq_one_letter_code
_entity_poly.pdbx_strand_id
1 'polypeptide(L)'
;VQFARDNRILYQGRGSAANSVVCYCLEITAVDPRQINVLFERFISKERDEPPDIDVDFEHSRREEVIQYIYSKYGRERTALAATVISFRFKSAFREVGKALGFAESQLDYVIKNINRRDRTVPWQTQIENCGLSSANSKVKQLISLVEQIVGFPRHLSQHVGGFVISAKPLYELVPVENAAMSERTVIQWDKDDLETLGLLKVDVLALGMLTAIRKAFALLNEQYPQEVSIPFITRLGDDQQVYDMICEADTVGTFQIESRAQMTILPRLKPRCYYDLVVQIAIVRPGPIQGDMVHPYLLRRHGRESVSYPSEEVKSVLSRTMGVPIF
;
A
#
# COMPACT_ATOMS: atom_id res chain seq x y z
N VAL A 1 -9.16 17.49 -2.75
CA VAL A 1 -10.38 16.83 -3.18
C VAL A 1 -11.20 17.74 -4.08
N GLN A 2 -11.56 18.98 -3.66
CA GLN A 2 -12.38 19.88 -4.48
C GLN A 2 -11.78 20.11 -5.89
N PHE A 3 -10.48 20.42 -5.98
CA PHE A 3 -9.79 20.55 -7.27
C PHE A 3 -9.94 19.29 -8.16
N ALA A 4 -9.76 18.12 -7.57
CA ALA A 4 -9.90 16.87 -8.32
C ALA A 4 -11.33 16.68 -8.84
N ARG A 5 -12.34 17.01 -8.03
CA ARG A 5 -13.74 16.94 -8.43
C ARG A 5 -14.05 17.91 -9.59
N ASP A 6 -13.66 19.17 -9.45
CA ASP A 6 -13.89 20.21 -10.46
C ASP A 6 -13.24 19.85 -11.81
N ASN A 7 -12.13 19.12 -11.77
CA ASN A 7 -11.42 18.64 -12.96
C ASN A 7 -11.76 17.20 -13.35
N ARG A 8 -12.76 16.56 -12.74
CA ARG A 8 -13.16 15.16 -13.00
C ARG A 8 -12.02 14.15 -12.87
N ILE A 9 -11.13 14.37 -11.92
CA ILE A 9 -10.07 13.44 -11.54
C ILE A 9 -10.65 12.49 -10.49
N LEU A 10 -10.63 11.19 -10.75
CA LEU A 10 -11.12 10.22 -9.77
C LEU A 10 -10.17 10.13 -8.57
N TYR A 11 -10.76 10.04 -7.40
CA TYR A 11 -10.04 9.88 -6.13
C TYR A 11 -10.85 9.04 -5.14
N GLN A 12 -10.17 8.49 -4.14
CA GLN A 12 -10.78 7.72 -3.06
C GLN A 12 -9.93 7.82 -1.79
N GLY A 13 -10.57 8.16 -0.69
CA GLY A 13 -9.95 8.06 0.64
C GLY A 13 -9.62 6.62 0.98
N ARG A 14 -8.46 6.39 1.60
CA ARG A 14 -7.95 5.08 1.99
C ARG A 14 -7.70 5.00 3.49
N GLY A 15 -7.60 3.77 4.03
CA GLY A 15 -7.29 3.55 5.44
C GLY A 15 -8.31 4.19 6.38
N SER A 16 -7.84 5.03 7.29
CA SER A 16 -8.68 5.77 8.24
C SER A 16 -9.69 6.69 7.54
N ALA A 17 -9.29 7.34 6.44
CA ALA A 17 -10.16 8.23 5.68
C ALA A 17 -11.34 7.48 5.05
N ALA A 18 -11.15 6.26 4.56
CA ALA A 18 -12.21 5.45 3.95
C ALA A 18 -13.34 5.10 4.94
N ASN A 19 -13.03 5.05 6.24
CA ASN A 19 -13.93 4.60 7.28
C ASN A 19 -14.49 5.75 8.15
N SER A 20 -14.18 6.99 7.80
CA SER A 20 -14.56 8.18 8.56
C SER A 20 -15.86 8.78 8.04
N VAL A 21 -16.86 8.94 8.93
CA VAL A 21 -18.11 9.67 8.64
C VAL A 21 -17.80 11.11 8.21
N VAL A 22 -16.82 11.75 8.84
CA VAL A 22 -16.40 13.11 8.48
C VAL A 22 -15.85 13.15 7.07
N CYS A 23 -14.98 12.20 6.69
CA CYS A 23 -14.44 12.08 5.34
C CYS A 23 -15.52 11.77 4.30
N TYR A 24 -16.55 11.01 4.68
CA TYR A 24 -17.72 10.79 3.83
C TYR A 24 -18.51 12.08 3.60
N CYS A 25 -18.83 12.82 4.66
CA CYS A 25 -19.53 14.10 4.55
C CYS A 25 -18.73 15.16 3.77
N LEU A 26 -17.39 15.10 3.83
CA LEU A 26 -16.51 15.95 3.03
C LEU A 26 -16.25 15.40 1.62
N GLU A 27 -16.89 14.27 1.28
CA GLU A 27 -16.74 13.59 0.00
C GLU A 27 -15.28 13.17 -0.33
N ILE A 28 -14.48 12.92 0.71
CA ILE A 28 -13.13 12.37 0.57
C ILE A 28 -13.18 10.87 0.27
N THR A 29 -14.21 10.18 0.76
CA THR A 29 -14.48 8.77 0.51
C THR A 29 -15.91 8.60 -0.03
N ALA A 30 -16.08 7.63 -0.95
CA ALA A 30 -17.39 7.22 -1.44
C ALA A 30 -18.05 6.12 -0.57
N VAL A 31 -17.34 5.63 0.45
CA VAL A 31 -17.81 4.55 1.33
C VAL A 31 -18.85 5.10 2.31
N ASP A 32 -20.10 4.71 2.13
CA ASP A 32 -21.20 5.12 3.02
C ASP A 32 -21.10 4.37 4.36
N PRO A 33 -20.87 5.06 5.48
CA PRO A 33 -20.73 4.44 6.79
C PRO A 33 -21.99 3.73 7.30
N ARG A 34 -23.16 3.99 6.68
CA ARG A 34 -24.41 3.30 7.00
C ARG A 34 -24.49 1.90 6.38
N GLN A 35 -23.79 1.70 5.25
CA GLN A 35 -23.77 0.43 4.53
C GLN A 35 -22.67 -0.51 5.05
N ILE A 36 -21.63 0.05 5.65
CA ILE A 36 -20.48 -0.70 6.13
C ILE A 36 -20.30 -0.43 7.62
N ASN A 37 -20.60 -1.43 8.42
CA ASN A 37 -20.33 -1.39 9.86
C ASN A 37 -18.84 -1.60 10.10
N VAL A 38 -18.05 -0.55 9.89
CA VAL A 38 -16.58 -0.62 9.93
C VAL A 38 -16.09 -0.46 11.36
N LEU A 39 -15.00 -1.14 11.69
CA LEU A 39 -14.28 -1.00 12.96
C LEU A 39 -13.53 0.33 12.98
N PHE A 40 -14.23 1.41 13.32
CA PHE A 40 -13.67 2.75 13.44
C PHE A 40 -12.56 2.80 14.51
N GLU A 41 -12.72 2.02 15.56
CA GLU A 41 -11.78 1.90 16.68
C GLU A 41 -10.40 1.40 16.24
N ARG A 42 -10.29 0.73 15.10
CA ARG A 42 -9.00 0.30 14.53
C ARG A 42 -8.12 1.48 14.10
N PHE A 43 -8.72 2.58 13.71
CA PHE A 43 -8.04 3.73 13.10
C PHE A 43 -7.89 4.90 14.06
N ILE A 44 -8.77 5.02 15.04
CA ILE A 44 -8.76 6.09 16.04
C ILE A 44 -9.01 5.46 17.41
N SER A 45 -8.03 5.53 18.30
CA SER A 45 -8.19 5.20 19.73
C SER A 45 -7.97 6.46 20.58
N LYS A 46 -8.60 6.50 21.76
CA LYS A 46 -8.38 7.60 22.73
C LYS A 46 -6.97 7.65 23.28
N GLU A 47 -6.25 6.53 23.16
CA GLU A 47 -4.87 6.38 23.63
C GLU A 47 -3.85 6.85 22.59
N ARG A 48 -4.28 7.08 21.35
CA ARG A 48 -3.45 7.55 20.26
C ARG A 48 -3.55 9.06 20.19
N ASP A 49 -2.57 9.74 20.75
CA ASP A 49 -2.47 11.21 20.78
C ASP A 49 -1.91 11.79 19.46
N GLU A 50 -2.20 11.12 18.34
CA GLU A 50 -1.75 11.51 17.01
C GLU A 50 -2.96 11.88 16.13
N PRO A 51 -2.86 12.95 15.33
CA PRO A 51 -3.89 13.26 14.36
C PRO A 51 -4.03 12.11 13.34
N PRO A 52 -5.26 11.83 12.87
CA PRO A 52 -5.47 10.77 11.89
C PRO A 52 -4.76 11.10 10.57
N ASP A 53 -4.03 10.14 10.04
CA ASP A 53 -3.42 10.25 8.71
C ASP A 53 -4.51 10.16 7.63
N ILE A 54 -4.57 11.15 6.74
CA ILE A 54 -5.58 11.21 5.67
C ILE A 54 -4.91 10.88 4.35
N ASP A 55 -5.01 9.61 3.97
CA ASP A 55 -4.51 9.10 2.70
C ASP A 55 -5.58 9.23 1.61
N VAL A 56 -5.22 9.78 0.47
CA VAL A 56 -6.10 9.86 -0.69
C VAL A 56 -5.39 9.30 -1.92
N ASP A 57 -6.00 8.28 -2.51
CA ASP A 57 -5.59 7.75 -3.80
C ASP A 57 -6.25 8.56 -4.92
N PHE A 58 -5.45 9.04 -5.86
CA PHE A 58 -5.91 9.68 -7.10
C PHE A 58 -5.68 8.76 -8.30
N GLU A 59 -6.41 8.97 -9.39
CA GLU A 59 -6.13 8.25 -10.62
C GLU A 59 -4.68 8.48 -11.07
N HIS A 60 -3.98 7.39 -11.37
CA HIS A 60 -2.54 7.42 -11.62
C HIS A 60 -2.16 8.38 -12.76
N SER A 61 -2.91 8.39 -13.85
CA SER A 61 -2.58 9.17 -15.05
C SER A 61 -2.67 10.68 -14.86
N ARG A 62 -3.42 11.15 -13.86
CA ARG A 62 -3.68 12.58 -13.63
C ARG A 62 -3.27 13.07 -12.22
N ARG A 63 -2.62 12.20 -11.45
CA ARG A 63 -2.13 12.55 -10.12
C ARG A 63 -1.17 13.75 -10.14
N GLU A 64 -0.35 13.87 -11.18
CA GLU A 64 0.59 14.99 -11.32
C GLU A 64 -0.11 16.35 -11.34
N GLU A 65 -1.28 16.44 -11.94
CA GLU A 65 -2.10 17.65 -11.95
C GLU A 65 -2.46 18.09 -10.52
N VAL A 66 -2.78 17.13 -9.64
CA VAL A 66 -3.07 17.39 -8.22
C VAL A 66 -1.83 17.87 -7.48
N ILE A 67 -0.69 17.26 -7.76
CA ILE A 67 0.61 17.65 -7.17
C ILE A 67 0.95 19.11 -7.56
N GLN A 68 0.85 19.44 -8.82
CA GLN A 68 1.16 20.78 -9.31
C GLN A 68 0.14 21.82 -8.82
N TYR A 69 -1.13 21.45 -8.65
CA TYR A 69 -2.11 22.30 -7.98
C TYR A 69 -1.72 22.64 -6.53
N ILE A 70 -1.19 21.67 -5.77
CA ILE A 70 -0.74 21.90 -4.39
C ILE A 70 0.42 22.90 -4.38
N TYR A 71 1.42 22.72 -5.25
CA TYR A 71 2.51 23.67 -5.38
C TYR A 71 2.06 25.07 -5.80
N SER A 72 1.11 25.16 -6.75
CA SER A 72 0.53 26.44 -7.19
C SER A 72 -0.23 27.14 -6.09
N LYS A 73 -1.00 26.40 -5.29
CA LYS A 73 -1.86 26.94 -4.24
C LYS A 73 -1.08 27.42 -3.01
N TYR A 74 -0.10 26.65 -2.56
CA TYR A 74 0.62 26.90 -1.29
C TYR A 74 2.01 27.45 -1.47
N GLY A 75 2.57 27.40 -2.69
CA GLY A 75 3.91 27.82 -3.03
C GLY A 75 4.98 26.77 -2.75
N ARG A 76 6.01 26.77 -3.60
CA ARG A 76 7.15 25.82 -3.49
C ARG A 76 8.00 26.03 -2.23
N GLU A 77 7.94 27.20 -1.64
CA GLU A 77 8.67 27.50 -0.41
C GLU A 77 8.05 26.84 0.82
N ARG A 78 6.73 26.60 0.78
CA ARG A 78 5.96 26.07 1.90
C ARG A 78 5.52 24.62 1.71
N THR A 79 5.80 24.05 0.55
CA THR A 79 5.32 22.71 0.17
C THR A 79 6.45 21.90 -0.43
N ALA A 80 6.64 20.70 0.07
CA ALA A 80 7.60 19.74 -0.48
C ALA A 80 7.17 18.31 -0.19
N LEU A 81 7.72 17.35 -0.93
CA LEU A 81 7.62 15.95 -0.61
C LEU A 81 8.52 15.59 0.57
N ALA A 82 8.08 14.70 1.43
CA ALA A 82 8.93 14.08 2.42
C ALA A 82 9.98 13.18 1.76
N ALA A 83 11.10 12.99 2.42
CA ALA A 83 12.10 12.02 2.01
C ALA A 83 11.74 10.59 2.43
N THR A 84 12.44 9.64 1.84
CA THR A 84 12.50 8.26 2.30
C THR A 84 13.96 7.83 2.33
N VAL A 85 14.43 7.39 3.47
CA VAL A 85 15.79 6.87 3.62
C VAL A 85 15.85 5.49 2.99
N ILE A 86 16.59 5.37 1.91
CA ILE A 86 16.87 4.09 1.27
C ILE A 86 18.13 3.51 1.88
N SER A 87 18.02 2.36 2.54
CA SER A 87 19.16 1.65 3.12
C SER A 87 19.72 0.62 2.17
N PHE A 88 21.02 0.34 2.33
CA PHE A 88 21.66 -0.76 1.62
C PHE A 88 21.00 -2.09 1.97
N ARG A 89 20.55 -2.79 0.94
CA ARG A 89 20.12 -4.19 1.02
C ARG A 89 21.17 -5.05 0.33
N PHE A 90 21.16 -6.36 0.57
CA PHE A 90 22.17 -7.28 0.06
C PHE A 90 22.57 -7.04 -1.41
N LYS A 91 21.58 -6.97 -2.31
CA LYS A 91 21.85 -6.82 -3.75
C LYS A 91 22.57 -5.51 -4.10
N SER A 92 22.17 -4.40 -3.48
CA SER A 92 22.83 -3.11 -3.67
C SER A 92 24.20 -3.08 -3.01
N ALA A 93 24.32 -3.58 -1.79
CA ALA A 93 25.59 -3.68 -1.08
C ALA A 93 26.60 -4.54 -1.87
N PHE A 94 26.20 -5.75 -2.29
CA PHE A 94 27.06 -6.65 -3.04
C PHE A 94 27.53 -6.05 -4.36
N ARG A 95 26.64 -5.38 -5.11
CA ARG A 95 27.00 -4.74 -6.37
C ARG A 95 27.96 -3.57 -6.16
N GLU A 96 27.68 -2.68 -5.24
CA GLU A 96 28.47 -1.45 -5.08
C GLU A 96 29.80 -1.70 -4.41
N VAL A 97 29.84 -2.51 -3.37
CA VAL A 97 31.11 -2.95 -2.76
C VAL A 97 31.96 -3.75 -3.77
N GLY A 98 31.32 -4.65 -4.53
CA GLY A 98 32.02 -5.42 -5.56
C GLY A 98 32.64 -4.53 -6.64
N LYS A 99 31.92 -3.51 -7.12
CA LYS A 99 32.47 -2.51 -8.05
C LYS A 99 33.64 -1.76 -7.44
N ALA A 100 33.51 -1.31 -6.20
CA ALA A 100 34.58 -0.59 -5.50
C ALA A 100 35.87 -1.45 -5.32
N LEU A 101 35.70 -2.75 -5.15
CA LEU A 101 36.80 -3.71 -5.10
C LEU A 101 37.33 -4.16 -6.47
N GLY A 102 36.74 -3.64 -7.57
CA GLY A 102 37.18 -3.93 -8.93
C GLY A 102 36.73 -5.29 -9.48
N PHE A 103 35.61 -5.83 -9.03
CA PHE A 103 34.97 -6.97 -9.68
C PHE A 103 34.20 -6.53 -10.93
N ALA A 104 34.17 -7.38 -11.95
CA ALA A 104 33.41 -7.12 -13.18
C ALA A 104 31.90 -7.11 -12.89
N GLU A 105 31.18 -6.15 -13.46
CA GLU A 105 29.72 -6.03 -13.25
C GLU A 105 28.97 -7.29 -13.69
N SER A 106 29.37 -7.89 -14.81
CA SER A 106 28.79 -9.14 -15.30
C SER A 106 28.89 -10.29 -14.30
N GLN A 107 30.04 -10.38 -13.59
CA GLN A 107 30.26 -11.38 -12.55
C GLN A 107 29.38 -11.11 -11.32
N LEU A 108 29.29 -9.85 -10.89
CA LEU A 108 28.44 -9.47 -9.77
C LEU A 108 26.95 -9.73 -10.07
N ASP A 109 26.50 -9.39 -11.26
CA ASP A 109 25.11 -9.62 -11.69
C ASP A 109 24.78 -11.11 -11.82
N TYR A 110 25.73 -11.92 -12.30
CA TYR A 110 25.58 -13.37 -12.34
C TYR A 110 25.35 -13.93 -10.93
N VAL A 111 26.19 -13.56 -9.98
CA VAL A 111 26.07 -13.98 -8.58
C VAL A 111 24.72 -13.53 -8.00
N ILE A 112 24.34 -12.25 -8.15
CA ILE A 112 23.09 -11.70 -7.62
C ILE A 112 21.85 -12.43 -8.16
N LYS A 113 21.89 -12.89 -9.41
CA LYS A 113 20.77 -13.63 -10.04
C LYS A 113 20.67 -15.07 -9.51
N ASN A 114 21.80 -15.69 -9.16
CA ASN A 114 21.84 -17.09 -8.76
C ASN A 114 21.78 -17.31 -7.24
N ILE A 115 21.89 -16.26 -6.42
CA ILE A 115 21.73 -16.38 -4.97
C ILE A 115 20.26 -16.41 -4.58
N ASN A 116 19.85 -17.47 -3.88
CA ASN A 116 18.55 -17.59 -3.26
C ASN A 116 18.60 -17.27 -1.75
N ARG A 117 18.41 -16.03 -1.37
CA ARG A 117 18.39 -15.61 0.05
C ARG A 117 17.16 -16.04 0.84
N ARG A 118 16.13 -16.60 0.19
CA ARG A 118 14.97 -17.19 0.88
C ARG A 118 15.28 -18.58 1.39
N ASP A 119 16.26 -19.23 0.79
CA ASP A 119 16.79 -20.51 1.28
C ASP A 119 17.71 -20.23 2.48
N ARG A 120 17.22 -20.54 3.68
CA ARG A 120 17.98 -20.38 4.93
C ARG A 120 18.83 -21.61 5.25
N THR A 121 18.72 -22.66 4.47
CA THR A 121 19.47 -23.92 4.70
C THR A 121 20.92 -23.79 4.24
N VAL A 122 21.20 -22.95 3.22
CA VAL A 122 22.54 -22.71 2.71
C VAL A 122 22.91 -21.24 2.93
N PRO A 123 23.99 -20.96 3.72
CA PRO A 123 24.48 -19.61 3.88
C PRO A 123 24.80 -18.94 2.54
N TRP A 124 24.51 -17.67 2.40
CA TRP A 124 24.71 -16.95 1.14
C TRP A 124 26.21 -16.88 0.73
N GLN A 125 27.12 -16.96 1.71
CA GLN A 125 28.56 -17.06 1.50
C GLN A 125 28.93 -18.34 0.73
N THR A 126 28.32 -19.46 1.09
CA THR A 126 28.51 -20.74 0.39
C THR A 126 27.89 -20.68 -1.03
N GLN A 127 26.75 -20.00 -1.18
CA GLN A 127 26.13 -19.83 -2.50
C GLN A 127 27.01 -19.00 -3.46
N ILE A 128 27.78 -18.02 -2.94
CA ILE A 128 28.74 -17.25 -3.73
C ILE A 128 29.88 -18.17 -4.26
N GLU A 129 30.36 -19.10 -3.45
CA GLU A 129 31.38 -20.05 -3.87
C GLU A 129 30.89 -20.92 -5.03
N ASN A 130 29.64 -21.39 -4.96
CA ASN A 130 29.01 -22.14 -6.05
C ASN A 130 28.86 -21.31 -7.35
N CYS A 131 28.87 -19.98 -7.24
CA CYS A 131 28.89 -19.07 -8.38
C CYS A 131 30.31 -18.74 -8.90
N GLY A 132 31.32 -19.40 -8.40
CA GLY A 132 32.72 -19.26 -8.86
C GLY A 132 33.55 -18.18 -8.15
N LEU A 133 33.04 -17.61 -7.05
CA LEU A 133 33.79 -16.68 -6.21
C LEU A 133 34.33 -17.41 -4.98
N SER A 134 35.59 -17.92 -5.08
CA SER A 134 36.22 -18.68 -4.00
C SER A 134 36.49 -17.82 -2.76
N SER A 135 36.02 -18.27 -1.60
CA SER A 135 36.33 -17.66 -0.30
C SER A 135 37.85 -17.76 0.09
N ALA A 136 38.64 -18.54 -0.62
CA ALA A 136 40.08 -18.51 -0.43
C ALA A 136 40.75 -17.23 -0.95
N ASN A 137 40.09 -16.52 -1.89
CA ASN A 137 40.57 -15.26 -2.42
C ASN A 137 40.37 -14.13 -1.41
N SER A 138 41.42 -13.38 -1.10
CA SER A 138 41.43 -12.29 -0.14
C SER A 138 40.42 -11.16 -0.52
N LYS A 139 40.27 -10.87 -1.81
CA LYS A 139 39.29 -9.88 -2.29
C LYS A 139 37.83 -10.35 -2.05
N VAL A 140 37.57 -11.66 -2.21
CA VAL A 140 36.21 -12.21 -1.95
C VAL A 140 35.93 -12.20 -0.45
N LYS A 141 36.90 -12.52 0.41
CA LYS A 141 36.75 -12.35 1.87
C LYS A 141 36.43 -10.92 2.24
N GLN A 142 37.14 -9.96 1.65
CA GLN A 142 36.89 -8.53 1.88
C GLN A 142 35.53 -8.10 1.38
N LEU A 143 35.10 -8.58 0.20
CA LEU A 143 33.77 -8.33 -0.33
C LEU A 143 32.68 -8.82 0.65
N ILE A 144 32.76 -10.04 1.13
CA ILE A 144 31.83 -10.64 2.08
C ILE A 144 31.73 -9.77 3.35
N SER A 145 32.88 -9.49 3.96
CA SER A 145 32.97 -8.73 5.20
C SER A 145 32.37 -7.31 5.06
N LEU A 146 32.70 -6.61 3.98
CA LEU A 146 32.22 -5.25 3.75
C LEU A 146 30.71 -5.22 3.41
N VAL A 147 30.20 -6.22 2.68
CA VAL A 147 28.77 -6.36 2.40
C VAL A 147 27.99 -6.57 3.69
N GLU A 148 28.47 -7.41 4.60
CA GLU A 148 27.84 -7.63 5.91
C GLU A 148 27.80 -6.34 6.75
N GLN A 149 28.86 -5.57 6.72
CA GLN A 149 28.95 -4.33 7.48
C GLN A 149 28.06 -3.22 6.92
N ILE A 150 27.97 -3.07 5.59
CA ILE A 150 27.24 -1.97 4.97
C ILE A 150 25.72 -2.20 4.88
N VAL A 151 25.26 -3.45 4.93
CA VAL A 151 23.82 -3.76 4.90
C VAL A 151 23.12 -3.10 6.08
N GLY A 152 22.05 -2.32 5.78
CA GLY A 152 21.31 -1.55 6.76
C GLY A 152 21.73 -0.08 6.86
N PHE A 153 22.94 0.28 6.41
CA PHE A 153 23.36 1.69 6.36
C PHE A 153 22.52 2.50 5.36
N PRO A 154 22.32 3.80 5.59
CA PRO A 154 21.72 4.69 4.61
C PRO A 154 22.53 4.68 3.30
N ARG A 155 21.81 4.58 2.18
CA ARG A 155 22.39 4.61 0.84
C ARG A 155 22.19 5.96 0.16
N HIS A 156 20.96 6.41 0.13
CA HIS A 156 20.58 7.73 -0.38
C HIS A 156 19.18 8.10 0.14
N LEU A 157 18.85 9.39 0.04
CA LEU A 157 17.49 9.86 0.19
C LEU A 157 16.74 9.71 -1.15
N SER A 158 15.49 9.32 -1.07
CA SER A 158 14.55 9.29 -2.18
C SER A 158 13.30 10.08 -1.81
N GLN A 159 12.52 10.48 -2.78
CA GLN A 159 11.22 11.11 -2.50
C GLN A 159 10.22 10.07 -1.99
N HIS A 160 9.41 10.44 -1.00
CA HIS A 160 8.27 9.64 -0.58
C HIS A 160 7.25 9.53 -1.73
N VAL A 161 6.56 8.40 -1.83
CA VAL A 161 5.65 8.12 -2.95
C VAL A 161 4.47 9.09 -3.07
N GLY A 162 4.11 9.81 -2.01
CA GLY A 162 2.96 10.72 -2.02
C GLY A 162 2.89 11.68 -0.84
N GLY A 163 3.77 11.56 0.16
CA GLY A 163 3.73 12.36 1.37
C GLY A 163 4.13 13.80 1.13
N PHE A 164 3.16 14.70 1.16
CA PHE A 164 3.37 16.14 1.11
C PHE A 164 3.41 16.74 2.50
N VAL A 165 4.34 17.63 2.73
CA VAL A 165 4.36 18.53 3.87
C VAL A 165 3.92 19.90 3.42
N ILE A 166 2.99 20.50 4.15
CA ILE A 166 2.50 21.87 3.92
C ILE A 166 2.73 22.65 5.21
N SER A 167 3.56 23.68 5.14
CA SER A 167 3.94 24.51 6.28
C SER A 167 3.33 25.90 6.21
N ALA A 168 3.04 26.48 7.37
CA ALA A 168 2.64 27.89 7.47
C ALA A 168 3.77 28.87 7.15
N LYS A 169 5.03 28.46 7.39
CA LYS A 169 6.26 29.22 7.12
C LYS A 169 7.08 28.54 6.02
N PRO A 170 8.07 29.22 5.44
CA PRO A 170 8.95 28.59 4.47
C PRO A 170 9.67 27.38 5.07
N LEU A 171 9.66 26.24 4.32
CA LEU A 171 10.25 24.97 4.78
C LEU A 171 11.78 25.09 4.97
N TYR A 172 12.45 25.93 4.18
CA TYR A 172 13.90 26.12 4.28
C TYR A 172 14.35 26.77 5.61
N GLU A 173 13.43 27.37 6.38
CA GLU A 173 13.72 27.84 7.74
C GLU A 173 13.79 26.68 8.74
N LEU A 174 13.25 25.51 8.39
CA LEU A 174 13.16 24.34 9.26
C LEU A 174 14.13 23.23 8.85
N VAL A 175 14.26 22.98 7.54
CA VAL A 175 14.96 21.84 6.98
C VAL A 175 15.53 22.16 5.60
N PRO A 176 16.69 21.59 5.19
CA PRO A 176 17.16 21.72 3.82
C PRO A 176 16.14 21.19 2.82
N VAL A 177 15.91 21.97 1.76
CA VAL A 177 15.01 21.62 0.65
C VAL A 177 15.86 21.45 -0.60
N GLU A 178 15.67 20.36 -1.33
CA GLU A 178 16.39 20.06 -2.57
C GLU A 178 15.42 19.80 -3.73
N ASN A 179 15.90 19.97 -4.95
CA ASN A 179 15.13 19.58 -6.13
C ASN A 179 15.09 18.05 -6.24
N ALA A 180 13.93 17.50 -6.50
CA ALA A 180 13.78 16.07 -6.78
C ALA A 180 14.40 15.72 -8.16
N ALA A 181 14.68 14.43 -8.36
CA ALA A 181 15.08 13.93 -9.68
C ALA A 181 13.99 14.14 -10.76
N MET A 182 12.72 14.16 -10.34
CA MET A 182 11.62 14.59 -11.21
C MET A 182 11.56 16.12 -11.22
N SER A 183 11.51 16.68 -12.43
CA SER A 183 11.31 18.12 -12.61
C SER A 183 10.06 18.59 -11.87
N GLU A 184 10.02 19.87 -11.49
CA GLU A 184 8.87 20.50 -10.85
C GLU A 184 8.50 19.98 -9.46
N ARG A 185 9.38 19.20 -8.79
CA ARG A 185 9.19 18.73 -7.41
C ARG A 185 10.35 19.12 -6.51
N THR A 186 10.04 19.32 -5.23
CA THR A 186 11.02 19.54 -4.17
C THR A 186 10.86 18.49 -3.08
N VAL A 187 11.98 18.17 -2.41
CA VAL A 187 12.03 17.18 -1.34
C VAL A 187 12.72 17.82 -0.13
N ILE A 188 12.15 17.62 1.05
CA ILE A 188 12.82 17.97 2.31
C ILE A 188 13.64 16.77 2.79
N GLN A 189 14.72 17.03 3.55
CA GLN A 189 15.63 15.99 4.04
C GLN A 189 15.13 15.29 5.30
N TRP A 190 13.84 15.33 5.60
CA TRP A 190 13.18 14.60 6.67
C TRP A 190 12.34 13.46 6.12
N ASP A 191 12.39 12.33 6.78
CA ASP A 191 11.53 11.20 6.50
C ASP A 191 10.23 11.23 7.33
N LYS A 192 9.44 10.15 7.25
CA LYS A 192 8.16 10.05 7.94
C LYS A 192 8.31 10.17 9.47
N ASP A 193 9.30 9.50 10.04
CA ASP A 193 9.49 9.42 11.49
C ASP A 193 9.96 10.77 12.05
N ASP A 194 10.78 11.50 11.29
CA ASP A 194 11.16 12.88 11.60
C ASP A 194 9.94 13.81 11.63
N LEU A 195 9.04 13.69 10.66
CA LEU A 195 7.82 14.50 10.57
C LEU A 195 6.86 14.25 11.74
N GLU A 196 6.70 13.00 12.15
CA GLU A 196 5.89 12.62 13.32
C GLU A 196 6.49 13.23 14.60
N THR A 197 7.81 13.13 14.77
CA THR A 197 8.51 13.69 15.94
C THR A 197 8.36 15.20 16.04
N LEU A 198 8.31 15.91 14.91
CA LEU A 198 8.19 17.36 14.84
C LEU A 198 6.74 17.87 14.83
N GLY A 199 5.76 16.96 14.85
CA GLY A 199 4.34 17.31 14.81
C GLY A 199 3.92 17.99 13.50
N LEU A 200 4.62 17.73 12.39
CA LEU A 200 4.30 18.28 11.09
C LEU A 200 3.25 17.43 10.38
N LEU A 201 2.24 18.10 9.83
CA LEU A 201 1.18 17.43 9.08
C LEU A 201 1.71 16.92 7.73
N LYS A 202 1.62 15.63 7.53
CA LYS A 202 1.85 14.96 6.24
C LYS A 202 0.50 14.63 5.59
N VAL A 203 0.35 15.00 4.34
CA VAL A 203 -0.83 14.66 3.51
C VAL A 203 -0.38 13.75 2.39
N ASP A 204 -0.93 12.54 2.32
CA ASP A 204 -0.55 11.58 1.30
C ASP A 204 -1.41 11.73 0.04
N VAL A 205 -0.75 12.16 -1.04
CA VAL A 205 -1.31 12.24 -2.40
C VAL A 205 -0.81 11.02 -3.17
N LEU A 206 -1.54 9.93 -3.10
CA LEU A 206 -1.15 8.64 -3.66
C LEU A 206 -1.70 8.43 -5.07
N ALA A 207 -1.28 7.37 -5.74
CA ALA A 207 -1.75 7.01 -7.08
C ALA A 207 -2.30 5.59 -7.11
N LEU A 208 -3.48 5.42 -7.68
CA LEU A 208 -4.10 4.11 -7.89
C LEU A 208 -4.46 3.91 -9.36
N GLY A 209 -3.78 2.93 -10.00
CA GLY A 209 -4.01 2.61 -11.41
C GLY A 209 -5.44 2.17 -11.72
N MET A 210 -6.10 1.50 -10.77
CA MET A 210 -7.49 1.07 -10.93
C MET A 210 -8.46 2.25 -11.09
N LEU A 211 -8.24 3.39 -10.43
CA LEU A 211 -9.05 4.59 -10.64
C LEU A 211 -8.94 5.10 -12.08
N THR A 212 -7.75 5.01 -12.69
CA THR A 212 -7.57 5.32 -14.12
C THR A 212 -8.35 4.34 -15.02
N ALA A 213 -8.35 3.04 -14.69
CA ALA A 213 -9.12 2.03 -15.43
C ALA A 213 -10.62 2.30 -15.32
N ILE A 214 -11.13 2.59 -14.12
CA ILE A 214 -12.54 2.93 -13.86
C ILE A 214 -12.93 4.18 -14.65
N ARG A 215 -12.12 5.25 -14.64
CA ARG A 215 -12.41 6.46 -15.41
C ARG A 215 -12.53 6.17 -16.91
N LYS A 216 -11.61 5.37 -17.45
CA LYS A 216 -11.66 4.96 -18.87
C LYS A 216 -12.89 4.13 -19.17
N ALA A 217 -13.28 3.20 -18.27
CA ALA A 217 -14.51 2.43 -18.41
C ALA A 217 -15.76 3.33 -18.41
N PHE A 218 -15.83 4.29 -17.50
CA PHE A 218 -16.93 5.27 -17.48
C PHE A 218 -16.99 6.11 -18.77
N ALA A 219 -15.83 6.52 -19.29
CA ALA A 219 -15.80 7.25 -20.56
C ALA A 219 -16.42 6.43 -21.70
N LEU A 220 -16.06 5.15 -21.83
CA LEU A 220 -16.62 4.25 -22.83
C LEU A 220 -18.13 4.00 -22.64
N LEU A 221 -18.57 3.82 -21.39
CA LEU A 221 -19.97 3.64 -21.07
C LEU A 221 -20.79 4.89 -21.40
N ASN A 222 -20.30 6.08 -21.08
CA ASN A 222 -20.96 7.35 -21.31
C ASN A 222 -21.08 7.71 -22.82
N GLU A 223 -20.33 7.06 -23.70
CA GLU A 223 -20.54 7.15 -25.16
C GLU A 223 -21.75 6.33 -25.62
N GLN A 224 -22.11 5.28 -24.88
CA GLN A 224 -23.17 4.33 -25.28
C GLN A 224 -24.48 4.53 -24.54
N TYR A 225 -24.43 5.05 -23.32
CA TYR A 225 -25.60 5.22 -22.46
C TYR A 225 -25.99 6.70 -22.37
N PRO A 226 -27.32 7.04 -22.44
CA PRO A 226 -27.79 8.41 -22.33
C PRO A 226 -27.64 8.99 -20.93
N GLN A 227 -27.42 8.13 -19.95
CA GLN A 227 -27.30 8.48 -18.54
C GLN A 227 -25.84 8.50 -18.11
N GLU A 228 -25.39 9.59 -17.45
CA GLU A 228 -24.00 9.70 -17.01
C GLU A 228 -23.68 8.62 -15.97
N VAL A 229 -22.74 7.73 -16.32
CA VAL A 229 -22.19 6.72 -15.44
C VAL A 229 -21.02 7.33 -14.65
N SER A 230 -21.14 7.29 -13.33
CA SER A 230 -20.19 7.89 -12.40
C SER A 230 -20.13 7.07 -11.10
N ILE A 231 -19.15 7.30 -10.25
CA ILE A 231 -19.07 6.63 -8.94
C ILE A 231 -20.35 6.86 -8.11
N PRO A 232 -20.88 8.09 -7.96
CA PRO A 232 -22.13 8.31 -7.25
C PRO A 232 -23.34 7.60 -7.89
N PHE A 233 -23.35 7.46 -9.22
CA PHE A 233 -24.40 6.71 -9.91
C PHE A 233 -24.33 5.22 -9.56
N ILE A 234 -23.15 4.58 -9.70
CA ILE A 234 -22.96 3.18 -9.38
C ILE A 234 -23.24 2.89 -7.90
N THR A 235 -22.77 3.75 -6.99
CA THR A 235 -23.03 3.58 -5.55
C THR A 235 -24.51 3.56 -5.21
N ARG A 236 -25.34 4.34 -5.93
CA ARG A 236 -26.80 4.35 -5.73
C ARG A 236 -27.52 3.11 -6.24
N LEU A 237 -26.92 2.37 -7.17
CA LEU A 237 -27.51 1.12 -7.66
C LEU A 237 -27.48 0.01 -6.58
N GLY A 238 -26.57 0.10 -5.62
CA GLY A 238 -26.40 -0.89 -4.57
C GLY A 238 -25.74 -2.17 -5.08
N ASP A 239 -25.87 -3.23 -4.29
CA ASP A 239 -25.27 -4.53 -4.56
C ASP A 239 -26.06 -5.28 -5.65
N ASP A 240 -25.34 -5.84 -6.63
CA ASP A 240 -25.89 -6.70 -7.69
C ASP A 240 -25.56 -8.16 -7.43
N GLN A 241 -26.57 -9.00 -7.29
CA GLN A 241 -26.39 -10.42 -7.00
C GLN A 241 -25.69 -11.18 -8.13
N GLN A 242 -25.88 -10.78 -9.38
CA GLN A 242 -25.20 -11.42 -10.52
C GLN A 242 -23.69 -11.18 -10.48
N VAL A 243 -23.26 -10.01 -10.00
CA VAL A 243 -21.84 -9.70 -9.76
C VAL A 243 -21.26 -10.62 -8.68
N TYR A 244 -21.99 -10.86 -7.59
CA TYR A 244 -21.54 -11.80 -6.55
C TYR A 244 -21.53 -13.24 -7.05
N ASP A 245 -22.44 -13.64 -7.92
CA ASP A 245 -22.42 -14.98 -8.53
C ASP A 245 -21.16 -15.17 -9.40
N MET A 246 -20.81 -14.19 -10.23
CA MET A 246 -19.56 -14.16 -11.01
C MET A 246 -18.32 -14.24 -10.08
N ILE A 247 -18.33 -13.48 -8.99
CA ILE A 247 -17.24 -13.50 -8.01
C ILE A 247 -17.12 -14.89 -7.34
N CYS A 248 -18.22 -15.54 -7.02
CA CYS A 248 -18.24 -16.88 -6.44
C CYS A 248 -17.65 -17.95 -7.37
N GLU A 249 -17.75 -17.76 -8.69
CA GLU A 249 -17.13 -18.62 -9.69
C GLU A 249 -15.64 -18.32 -9.91
N ALA A 250 -15.10 -17.33 -9.19
CA ALA A 250 -13.74 -16.81 -9.33
C ALA A 250 -13.43 -16.25 -10.74
N ASP A 251 -14.44 -15.80 -11.48
CA ASP A 251 -14.25 -15.06 -12.72
C ASP A 251 -13.94 -13.59 -12.42
N THR A 252 -12.75 -13.36 -11.83
CA THR A 252 -12.35 -12.07 -11.28
C THR A 252 -11.05 -11.52 -11.83
N VAL A 253 -10.61 -12.02 -13.00
CA VAL A 253 -9.44 -11.48 -13.69
C VAL A 253 -9.72 -10.03 -14.11
N GLY A 254 -8.84 -9.11 -13.76
CA GLY A 254 -9.04 -7.67 -13.98
C GLY A 254 -9.89 -6.98 -12.92
N THR A 255 -10.43 -7.71 -11.93
CA THR A 255 -11.17 -7.13 -10.81
C THR A 255 -10.24 -6.84 -9.65
N PHE A 256 -10.18 -5.57 -9.25
CA PHE A 256 -9.23 -5.07 -8.26
C PHE A 256 -9.24 -5.86 -6.95
N GLN A 257 -8.04 -6.23 -6.49
CA GLN A 257 -7.75 -6.95 -5.24
C GLN A 257 -8.24 -8.39 -5.12
N ILE A 258 -9.09 -8.88 -6.01
CA ILE A 258 -9.61 -10.27 -5.98
C ILE A 258 -9.19 -11.10 -7.20
N GLU A 259 -8.25 -10.63 -8.01
CA GLU A 259 -7.74 -11.27 -9.22
C GLU A 259 -6.50 -12.16 -9.00
N SER A 260 -5.88 -12.11 -7.81
CA SER A 260 -4.70 -12.92 -7.56
C SER A 260 -5.06 -14.41 -7.42
N ARG A 261 -4.13 -15.30 -7.79
CA ARG A 261 -4.34 -16.76 -7.68
C ARG A 261 -4.81 -17.19 -6.29
N ALA A 262 -4.24 -16.60 -5.25
CA ALA A 262 -4.63 -16.89 -3.87
C ALA A 262 -6.07 -16.47 -3.57
N GLN A 263 -6.49 -15.29 -4.04
CA GLN A 263 -7.84 -14.79 -3.89
C GLN A 263 -8.83 -15.65 -4.66
N MET A 264 -8.57 -15.91 -5.95
CA MET A 264 -9.43 -16.71 -6.81
C MET A 264 -9.63 -18.15 -6.29
N THR A 265 -8.62 -18.73 -5.63
CA THR A 265 -8.75 -20.09 -5.04
C THR A 265 -9.73 -20.14 -3.86
N ILE A 266 -9.92 -19.04 -3.14
CA ILE A 266 -10.76 -18.98 -1.94
C ILE A 266 -12.18 -18.53 -2.26
N LEU A 267 -12.40 -17.71 -3.29
CA LEU A 267 -13.71 -17.16 -3.66
C LEU A 267 -14.82 -18.23 -3.79
N PRO A 268 -14.64 -19.36 -4.48
CA PRO A 268 -15.68 -20.41 -4.56
C PRO A 268 -15.99 -21.09 -3.24
N ARG A 269 -15.05 -21.05 -2.31
CA ARG A 269 -15.19 -21.61 -0.95
C ARG A 269 -15.83 -20.64 0.01
N LEU A 270 -15.46 -19.34 -0.07
CA LEU A 270 -16.03 -18.29 0.77
C LEU A 270 -17.46 -17.95 0.36
N LYS A 271 -17.74 -17.93 -0.94
CA LYS A 271 -19.03 -17.57 -1.54
C LYS A 271 -19.53 -16.21 -1.03
N PRO A 272 -18.85 -15.11 -1.38
CA PRO A 272 -19.27 -13.76 -0.95
C PRO A 272 -20.65 -13.43 -1.51
N ARG A 273 -21.48 -12.77 -0.68
CA ARG A 273 -22.85 -12.37 -1.02
C ARG A 273 -23.12 -10.89 -0.74
N CYS A 274 -22.17 -10.21 -0.11
CA CYS A 274 -22.23 -8.79 0.18
C CYS A 274 -20.81 -8.21 0.24
N TYR A 275 -20.71 -6.88 0.24
CA TYR A 275 -19.44 -6.19 0.31
C TYR A 275 -18.59 -6.58 1.53
N TYR A 276 -19.23 -6.79 2.69
CA TYR A 276 -18.50 -7.20 3.89
C TYR A 276 -17.79 -8.56 3.74
N ASP A 277 -18.36 -9.48 2.99
CA ASP A 277 -17.69 -10.75 2.70
C ASP A 277 -16.39 -10.54 1.90
N LEU A 278 -16.35 -9.56 1.00
CA LEU A 278 -15.13 -9.20 0.27
C LEU A 278 -14.10 -8.53 1.19
N VAL A 279 -14.53 -7.71 2.15
CA VAL A 279 -13.65 -7.12 3.17
C VAL A 279 -12.99 -8.24 3.99
N VAL A 280 -13.75 -9.24 4.42
CA VAL A 280 -13.23 -10.43 5.12
C VAL A 280 -12.27 -11.20 4.22
N GLN A 281 -12.63 -11.45 2.97
CA GLN A 281 -11.79 -12.14 1.97
C GLN A 281 -10.40 -11.50 1.88
N ILE A 282 -10.35 -10.19 1.65
CA ILE A 282 -9.10 -9.44 1.50
C ILE A 282 -8.31 -9.41 2.81
N ALA A 283 -8.98 -9.39 3.95
CA ALA A 283 -8.33 -9.39 5.26
C ALA A 283 -7.70 -10.74 5.62
N ILE A 284 -8.32 -11.86 5.24
CA ILE A 284 -7.81 -13.21 5.49
C ILE A 284 -6.68 -13.56 4.53
N VAL A 285 -6.83 -13.22 3.24
CA VAL A 285 -5.87 -13.58 2.19
C VAL A 285 -4.96 -12.38 1.92
N ARG A 286 -3.90 -12.26 2.68
CA ARG A 286 -2.90 -11.20 2.52
C ARG A 286 -1.69 -11.69 1.72
N PRO A 287 -1.01 -10.82 0.94
CA PRO A 287 0.29 -11.16 0.36
C PRO A 287 1.32 -11.35 1.48
N GLY A 288 1.89 -12.54 1.58
CA GLY A 288 2.84 -12.92 2.63
C GLY A 288 2.63 -14.38 3.04
N PRO A 289 3.29 -14.86 4.09
CA PRO A 289 2.97 -16.17 4.63
C PRO A 289 1.50 -16.14 5.04
N ILE A 290 0.69 -16.95 4.35
CA ILE A 290 -0.72 -17.15 4.65
C ILE A 290 -0.77 -17.51 6.14
N GLN A 291 -1.48 -16.73 6.93
CA GLN A 291 -1.86 -17.16 8.27
C GLN A 291 -2.94 -18.24 8.07
N GLY A 292 -2.49 -19.42 7.60
CA GLY A 292 -3.36 -20.55 7.19
C GLY A 292 -4.30 -21.00 8.29
N ASP A 293 -3.93 -20.72 9.52
CA ASP A 293 -4.71 -21.08 10.70
C ASP A 293 -6.01 -20.25 10.83
N MET A 294 -6.15 -19.09 10.16
CA MET A 294 -7.38 -18.28 10.22
C MET A 294 -8.38 -18.58 9.10
N VAL A 295 -7.91 -18.95 7.92
CA VAL A 295 -8.78 -19.23 6.76
C VAL A 295 -9.67 -20.43 7.02
N HIS A 296 -9.10 -21.50 7.55
CA HIS A 296 -9.78 -22.77 7.72
C HIS A 296 -10.90 -22.72 8.77
N PRO A 297 -10.67 -22.21 9.99
CA PRO A 297 -11.73 -22.03 10.98
C PRO A 297 -12.86 -21.10 10.50
N TYR A 298 -12.51 -19.99 9.84
CA TYR A 298 -13.51 -19.07 9.32
C TYR A 298 -14.45 -19.76 8.31
N LEU A 299 -13.90 -20.50 7.33
CA LEU A 299 -14.69 -21.20 6.33
C LEU A 299 -15.55 -22.32 6.94
N LEU A 300 -15.02 -23.09 7.91
CA LEU A 300 -15.78 -24.14 8.60
C LEU A 300 -16.98 -23.56 9.34
N ARG A 301 -16.78 -22.46 10.07
CA ARG A 301 -17.84 -21.77 10.83
C ARG A 301 -18.85 -21.11 9.91
N ARG A 302 -18.41 -20.47 8.83
CA ARG A 302 -19.29 -19.86 7.83
C ARG A 302 -20.24 -20.89 7.19
N HIS A 303 -19.77 -22.10 6.98
CA HIS A 303 -20.57 -23.20 6.40
C HIS A 303 -21.31 -24.06 7.45
N GLY A 304 -21.29 -23.66 8.72
CA GLY A 304 -21.96 -24.40 9.80
C GLY A 304 -21.35 -25.76 10.12
N ARG A 305 -20.10 -25.99 9.69
CA ARG A 305 -19.36 -27.26 9.94
C ARG A 305 -18.62 -27.25 11.27
N GLU A 306 -18.45 -26.09 11.88
CA GLU A 306 -17.86 -25.88 13.20
C GLU A 306 -18.73 -24.89 13.97
N SER A 307 -19.02 -25.18 15.24
CA SER A 307 -19.75 -24.29 16.12
C SER A 307 -18.85 -23.11 16.56
N VAL A 308 -19.42 -21.90 16.62
CA VAL A 308 -18.71 -20.73 17.12
C VAL A 308 -18.83 -20.68 18.63
N SER A 309 -17.70 -20.70 19.33
CA SER A 309 -17.63 -20.49 20.77
C SER A 309 -16.78 -19.25 21.09
N TYR A 310 -17.12 -18.56 22.18
CA TYR A 310 -16.40 -17.37 22.62
C TYR A 310 -15.96 -17.56 24.08
N PRO A 311 -14.72 -17.17 24.43
CA PRO A 311 -14.20 -17.28 25.80
C PRO A 311 -14.98 -16.44 26.81
N SER A 312 -15.53 -15.31 26.39
CA SER A 312 -16.35 -14.40 27.21
C SER A 312 -17.32 -13.59 26.35
N GLU A 313 -18.29 -12.90 26.96
CA GLU A 313 -19.23 -12.01 26.25
C GLU A 313 -18.51 -10.77 25.70
N GLU A 314 -17.45 -10.29 26.34
CA GLU A 314 -16.63 -9.19 25.81
C GLU A 314 -15.92 -9.60 24.51
N VAL A 315 -15.32 -10.80 24.47
CA VAL A 315 -14.71 -11.35 23.25
C VAL A 315 -15.76 -11.56 22.16
N LYS A 316 -16.94 -12.03 22.51
CA LYS A 316 -18.05 -12.19 21.57
C LYS A 316 -18.50 -10.86 21.00
N SER A 317 -18.58 -9.80 21.80
CA SER A 317 -18.96 -8.47 21.31
C SER A 317 -18.05 -7.96 20.20
N VAL A 318 -16.77 -8.28 20.25
CA VAL A 318 -15.75 -7.92 19.26
C VAL A 318 -15.70 -8.88 18.06
N LEU A 319 -15.65 -10.18 18.32
CA LEU A 319 -15.37 -11.21 17.31
C LEU A 319 -16.62 -11.85 16.68
N SER A 320 -17.82 -11.49 17.11
CA SER A 320 -19.05 -12.09 16.55
C SER A 320 -19.17 -11.87 15.03
N ARG A 321 -18.73 -10.71 14.55
CA ARG A 321 -18.75 -10.35 13.11
C ARG A 321 -17.81 -11.19 12.26
N THR A 322 -16.79 -11.77 12.86
CA THR A 322 -15.80 -12.64 12.21
C THR A 322 -15.89 -14.08 12.68
N MET A 323 -17.04 -14.47 13.26
CA MET A 323 -17.30 -15.83 13.75
C MET A 323 -16.23 -16.34 14.73
N GLY A 324 -15.73 -15.45 15.61
CA GLY A 324 -14.71 -15.78 16.59
C GLY A 324 -13.29 -15.86 16.04
N VAL A 325 -13.04 -15.43 14.82
CA VAL A 325 -11.69 -15.42 14.23
C VAL A 325 -11.12 -14.00 14.26
N PRO A 326 -9.93 -13.77 14.82
CA PRO A 326 -9.31 -12.42 14.92
C PRO A 326 -8.69 -12.00 13.57
N ILE A 327 -9.53 -11.64 12.61
CA ILE A 327 -9.14 -11.31 11.22
C ILE A 327 -8.56 -9.90 11.12
N PHE A 328 -9.11 -8.98 11.87
CA PHE A 328 -8.79 -7.54 11.82
C PHE A 328 -7.85 -7.11 12.94
#